data_e92179695f079830edf63b2985630587
#
_entry.id   e92179695f079830edf63b2985630587
#
_cell.length_a   1.000
_cell.length_b   1.000
_cell.length_c   1.000
_cell.angle_alpha   90.00
_cell.angle_beta   90.00
_cell.angle_gamma   90.00
#
_symmetry.space_group_name_H-M   'P 1'
#
loop_
_entity.id
_entity.type
_entity.pdbx_description
1 polymer ?
#
loop_
_entity_poly.entity_id
_entity_poly.type
_entity_poly.pdbx_seq_one_letter_code
_entity_poly.pdbx_strand_id
1 'polypeptide(L)'
;MAVADRPEHLREQVEQMLRRNRVEEMRCWNGSSRRVVYHAPSLGSEPTRWLSWLVWPWRELVRPWRVRYPHQWFWDSCAHAIVLSHLDLELAKAEIEALLYAQREDGFIAHIIWNKAKMHWLDRLASRVYPWRYASPYLQPSLLAEAVEAIYAKEGDRQFVSAVLPAVKKYYHYLDRARNLSRDDLLEIIISYESGKDRSPEYDEVYGTIRLWPLPVMRLVNRQRRLGWDVGRILASNSFRVKDLLFNCVYAQNLMALSRLCLAAGDGEAEFFHSRAQTTEAAILSRMYHAESGLFFSLDARSGQERQIRVSTVSALLPLMLDSISQPQVDRLVRGYLTNPSEFWADYPVPAEPLSSPHRKKLQIWRGQQTWVYTNWFIVRGLRKQARRFPQQGQDYNSIAATITDKTCQLVEQEGFREYYDSRTGQGCRARNFGWSALVLDMVYNK
;
A
#
# COMPACT_ATOMS: atom_id res chain seq x y z
N MET A 1 1.95 -30.30 9.39
CA MET A 1 0.53 -30.10 9.05
C MET A 1 0.34 -30.59 7.60
N ALA A 2 -0.67 -31.41 7.34
CA ALA A 2 -0.96 -31.81 5.97
C ALA A 2 -1.33 -30.57 5.12
N VAL A 3 -0.95 -30.53 3.83
CA VAL A 3 -1.20 -29.38 2.95
C VAL A 3 -2.71 -29.09 2.81
N ALA A 4 -3.55 -30.10 3.02
CA ALA A 4 -5.02 -29.97 2.98
C ALA A 4 -5.62 -29.15 4.14
N ASP A 5 -5.01 -29.17 5.34
CA ASP A 5 -5.53 -28.51 6.55
C ASP A 5 -5.01 -27.07 6.70
N ARG A 6 -4.04 -26.66 5.89
CA ARG A 6 -3.40 -25.34 5.98
C ARG A 6 -4.38 -24.17 5.78
N PRO A 7 -5.28 -24.17 4.77
CA PRO A 7 -6.16 -23.04 4.54
C PRO A 7 -7.12 -22.77 5.73
N GLU A 8 -7.63 -23.80 6.38
CA GLU A 8 -8.56 -23.65 7.49
C GLU A 8 -7.87 -23.16 8.75
N HIS A 9 -6.73 -23.73 9.09
CA HIS A 9 -5.90 -23.27 10.20
C HIS A 9 -5.45 -21.81 10.03
N LEU A 10 -5.00 -21.43 8.81
CA LEU A 10 -4.64 -20.06 8.48
C LEU A 10 -5.84 -19.11 8.64
N ARG A 11 -7.04 -19.55 8.20
CA ARG A 11 -8.27 -18.79 8.36
C ARG A 11 -8.55 -18.48 9.82
N GLU A 12 -8.51 -19.48 10.70
CA GLU A 12 -8.73 -19.31 12.15
C GLU A 12 -7.73 -18.34 12.78
N GLN A 13 -6.45 -18.44 12.40
CA GLN A 13 -5.41 -17.55 12.89
C GLN A 13 -5.66 -16.08 12.43
N VAL A 14 -6.07 -15.89 11.19
CA VAL A 14 -6.40 -14.57 10.63
C VAL A 14 -7.62 -13.98 11.38
N GLU A 15 -8.69 -14.76 11.56
CA GLU A 15 -9.86 -14.32 12.30
C GLU A 15 -9.50 -13.89 13.73
N GLN A 16 -8.71 -14.70 14.43
CA GLN A 16 -8.28 -14.38 15.79
C GLN A 16 -7.44 -13.10 15.83
N MET A 17 -6.54 -12.91 14.86
CA MET A 17 -5.71 -11.71 14.77
C MET A 17 -6.55 -10.47 14.47
N LEU A 18 -7.47 -10.52 13.52
CA LEU A 18 -8.37 -9.42 13.19
C LEU A 18 -9.29 -9.07 14.36
N ARG A 19 -9.87 -10.05 15.06
CA ARG A 19 -10.67 -9.80 16.29
C ARG A 19 -9.87 -9.00 17.33
N ARG A 20 -8.57 -9.27 17.51
CA ARG A 20 -7.70 -8.51 18.43
C ARG A 20 -7.48 -7.07 17.98
N ASN A 21 -7.46 -6.83 16.68
CA ASN A 21 -7.21 -5.50 16.09
C ASN A 21 -8.50 -4.70 15.87
N ARG A 22 -9.67 -5.29 16.12
CA ARG A 22 -10.97 -4.63 15.94
C ARG A 22 -11.11 -3.44 16.88
N VAL A 23 -11.58 -2.34 16.33
CA VAL A 23 -11.86 -1.09 17.03
C VAL A 23 -13.28 -0.66 16.75
N GLU A 24 -13.99 -0.28 17.80
CA GLU A 24 -15.28 0.37 17.71
C GLU A 24 -15.17 1.74 18.39
N GLU A 25 -15.62 2.78 17.73
CA GLU A 25 -15.57 4.14 18.30
C GLU A 25 -16.73 5.00 17.81
N MET A 26 -17.10 5.99 18.63
CA MET A 26 -17.94 7.12 18.18
C MET A 26 -17.01 8.12 17.47
N ARG A 27 -17.12 8.19 16.16
CA ARG A 27 -16.35 9.14 15.33
C ARG A 27 -17.17 10.37 15.06
N CYS A 28 -16.61 11.53 15.39
CA CYS A 28 -17.20 12.82 15.05
C CYS A 28 -16.50 13.37 13.80
N TRP A 29 -17.25 13.63 12.76
CA TRP A 29 -16.75 14.16 11.49
C TRP A 29 -17.75 15.13 10.88
N ASN A 30 -17.30 16.31 10.43
CA ASN A 30 -18.15 17.35 9.81
C ASN A 30 -19.46 17.65 10.58
N GLY A 31 -19.36 17.74 11.92
CA GLY A 31 -20.51 18.09 12.77
C GLY A 31 -21.47 16.92 13.05
N SER A 32 -21.26 15.76 12.48
CA SER A 32 -22.02 14.53 12.76
C SER A 32 -21.22 13.55 13.60
N SER A 33 -21.93 12.63 14.28
CA SER A 33 -21.34 11.55 15.07
C SER A 33 -21.92 10.22 14.65
N ARG A 34 -21.05 9.25 14.33
CA ARG A 34 -21.45 7.90 13.95
C ARG A 34 -20.59 6.86 14.69
N ARG A 35 -21.20 5.74 15.09
CA ARG A 35 -20.45 4.56 15.50
C ARG A 35 -19.81 3.93 14.27
N VAL A 36 -18.49 3.78 14.29
CA VAL A 36 -17.72 3.12 13.24
C VAL A 36 -16.99 1.90 13.78
N VAL A 37 -16.83 0.90 12.91
CA VAL A 37 -16.07 -0.31 13.19
C VAL A 37 -14.98 -0.42 12.13
N TYR A 38 -13.74 -0.64 12.57
CA TYR A 38 -12.59 -0.85 11.70
C TYR A 38 -11.53 -1.69 12.40
N HIS A 39 -10.49 -2.09 11.66
CA HIS A 39 -9.35 -2.81 12.21
C HIS A 39 -8.12 -1.90 12.21
N ALA A 40 -7.51 -1.73 13.37
CA ALA A 40 -6.22 -1.06 13.48
C ALA A 40 -5.11 -1.99 12.91
N PRO A 41 -4.05 -1.46 12.26
CA PRO A 41 -2.99 -2.30 11.73
C PRO A 41 -2.34 -3.20 12.78
N SER A 42 -2.17 -2.70 14.02
CA SER A 42 -1.71 -3.49 15.15
C SER A 42 -2.03 -2.81 16.48
N LEU A 43 -2.75 -3.48 17.35
CA LEU A 43 -2.93 -3.03 18.73
C LEU A 43 -1.83 -3.56 19.68
N GLY A 44 -0.95 -4.43 19.19
CA GLY A 44 0.11 -5.06 19.98
C GLY A 44 -0.41 -6.10 20.96
N SER A 45 0.47 -6.87 21.58
CA SER A 45 0.12 -7.91 22.57
C SER A 45 0.31 -7.48 24.02
N GLU A 46 0.93 -6.33 24.29
CA GLU A 46 1.23 -5.84 25.66
C GLU A 46 1.28 -4.31 25.75
N PRO A 47 1.08 -3.75 26.97
CA PRO A 47 1.17 -2.30 27.21
C PRO A 47 2.58 -1.77 26.93
N THR A 48 2.71 -0.86 25.96
CA THR A 48 3.98 -0.29 25.55
C THR A 48 4.24 1.05 26.22
N ARG A 49 5.46 1.23 26.71
CA ARG A 49 6.01 2.54 27.11
C ARG A 49 6.30 3.40 25.87
N TRP A 50 5.79 4.57 25.85
CA TRP A 50 5.35 5.49 24.85
C TRP A 50 6.38 6.43 24.20
N LEU A 51 7.63 6.09 24.12
CA LEU A 51 8.68 6.97 23.59
C LEU A 51 8.88 6.92 22.07
N SER A 52 7.97 6.33 21.32
CA SER A 52 8.26 5.93 19.95
C SER A 52 8.13 7.00 18.84
N TRP A 53 7.47 8.14 19.08
CA TRP A 53 7.25 9.17 18.07
C TRP A 53 8.23 10.35 18.13
N LEU A 54 8.65 10.75 19.32
CA LEU A 54 9.68 11.79 19.48
C LEU A 54 11.08 11.28 19.18
N VAL A 55 11.29 9.97 19.29
CA VAL A 55 12.58 9.29 19.13
C VAL A 55 12.66 8.59 17.78
N TRP A 56 11.97 9.10 16.75
CA TRP A 56 12.03 8.53 15.41
C TRP A 56 13.46 8.24 14.89
N PRO A 57 14.50 9.05 15.21
CA PRO A 57 15.88 8.70 14.87
C PRO A 57 16.52 7.62 15.76
N TRP A 58 16.05 7.51 17.02
CA TRP A 58 16.59 6.63 18.06
C TRP A 58 15.81 5.32 18.19
N ARG A 59 14.77 5.14 17.38
CA ARG A 59 13.87 3.97 17.38
C ARG A 59 14.60 2.64 17.18
N GLU A 60 15.72 2.65 16.48
CA GLU A 60 16.52 1.46 16.25
C GLU A 60 17.33 1.02 17.49
N LEU A 61 17.50 1.90 18.46
CA LEU A 61 18.15 1.61 19.73
C LEU A 61 17.19 1.15 20.84
N VAL A 62 15.87 1.43 20.67
CA VAL A 62 14.85 1.00 21.64
C VAL A 62 14.13 -0.22 21.06
N ARG A 63 14.37 -1.39 21.66
CA ARG A 63 13.89 -2.75 21.31
C ARG A 63 12.62 -2.83 20.44
N PRO A 64 12.69 -3.50 19.25
CA PRO A 64 11.72 -3.40 18.16
C PRO A 64 10.37 -4.10 18.34
N TRP A 65 10.11 -4.82 19.41
CA TRP A 65 8.95 -5.69 19.63
C TRP A 65 7.69 -5.01 20.19
N ARG A 66 7.67 -3.67 20.32
CA ARG A 66 6.57 -2.94 20.98
C ARG A 66 5.95 -1.82 20.14
N VAL A 67 5.99 -1.95 18.81
CA VAL A 67 5.38 -0.94 17.94
C VAL A 67 3.87 -1.20 17.84
N ARG A 68 3.08 -0.14 18.00
CA ARG A 68 1.62 -0.16 17.85
C ARG A 68 1.17 0.85 16.82
N TYR A 69 0.10 0.51 16.12
CA TYR A 69 -0.58 1.36 15.15
C TYR A 69 -2.08 1.39 15.51
N PRO A 70 -2.49 2.20 16.53
CA PRO A 70 -3.84 2.12 17.10
C PRO A 70 -4.89 2.91 16.32
N HIS A 71 -4.52 3.53 15.23
CA HIS A 71 -5.37 4.38 14.40
C HIS A 71 -5.87 3.63 13.17
N GLN A 72 -6.87 4.18 12.48
CA GLN A 72 -7.26 3.67 11.17
C GLN A 72 -6.29 4.19 10.11
N TRP A 73 -5.74 3.28 9.30
CA TRP A 73 -4.87 3.57 8.17
C TRP A 73 -5.57 3.19 6.88
N PHE A 74 -5.47 4.05 5.87
CA PHE A 74 -6.25 3.93 4.65
C PHE A 74 -6.02 2.61 3.90
N TRP A 75 -4.79 2.33 3.47
CA TRP A 75 -4.55 1.14 2.67
C TRP A 75 -4.58 -0.15 3.50
N ASP A 76 -4.29 -0.06 4.82
CA ASP A 76 -4.48 -1.17 5.76
C ASP A 76 -5.96 -1.54 5.86
N SER A 77 -6.84 -0.56 6.01
CA SER A 77 -8.29 -0.80 6.02
C SER A 77 -8.77 -1.43 4.71
N CYS A 78 -8.25 -0.99 3.57
CA CYS A 78 -8.56 -1.64 2.29
C CYS A 78 -8.08 -3.09 2.24
N ALA A 79 -6.86 -3.38 2.73
CA ALA A 79 -6.35 -4.74 2.85
C ALA A 79 -7.18 -5.60 3.82
N HIS A 80 -7.58 -5.02 4.96
CA HIS A 80 -8.46 -5.70 5.92
C HIS A 80 -9.82 -6.02 5.29
N ALA A 81 -10.43 -5.09 4.54
CA ALA A 81 -11.69 -5.32 3.85
C ALA A 81 -11.59 -6.46 2.81
N ILE A 82 -10.49 -6.53 2.06
CA ILE A 82 -10.22 -7.64 1.13
C ILE A 82 -10.14 -8.97 1.88
N VAL A 83 -9.41 -9.05 2.98
CA VAL A 83 -9.32 -10.27 3.79
C VAL A 83 -10.67 -10.62 4.43
N LEU A 84 -11.35 -9.64 5.02
CA LEU A 84 -12.66 -9.81 5.63
C LEU A 84 -13.72 -10.26 4.63
N SER A 85 -13.60 -9.93 3.34
CA SER A 85 -14.52 -10.44 2.32
C SER A 85 -14.53 -11.97 2.22
N HIS A 86 -13.50 -12.65 2.68
CA HIS A 86 -13.45 -14.12 2.80
C HIS A 86 -14.00 -14.67 4.13
N LEU A 87 -14.21 -13.82 5.14
CA LEU A 87 -14.49 -14.22 6.51
C LEU A 87 -15.85 -13.71 7.02
N ASP A 88 -16.07 -12.40 6.90
CA ASP A 88 -17.24 -11.69 7.43
C ASP A 88 -17.51 -10.45 6.56
N LEU A 89 -18.49 -10.54 5.69
CA LEU A 89 -18.84 -9.49 4.72
C LEU A 89 -19.37 -8.21 5.38
N GLU A 90 -20.08 -8.34 6.48
CA GLU A 90 -20.60 -7.17 7.22
C GLU A 90 -19.45 -6.37 7.86
N LEU A 91 -18.45 -7.04 8.39
CA LEU A 91 -17.23 -6.37 8.87
C LEU A 91 -16.42 -5.77 7.71
N ALA A 92 -16.36 -6.43 6.55
CA ALA A 92 -15.70 -5.89 5.36
C ALA A 92 -16.40 -4.61 4.87
N LYS A 93 -17.73 -4.59 4.80
CA LYS A 93 -18.53 -3.40 4.49
C LYS A 93 -18.31 -2.28 5.50
N ALA A 94 -18.35 -2.61 6.80
CA ALA A 94 -18.14 -1.65 7.89
C ALA A 94 -16.75 -0.98 7.83
N GLU A 95 -15.70 -1.73 7.46
CA GLU A 95 -14.34 -1.21 7.26
C GLU A 95 -14.30 -0.11 6.19
N ILE A 96 -14.95 -0.35 5.04
CA ILE A 96 -15.07 0.63 3.95
C ILE A 96 -15.91 1.83 4.37
N GLU A 97 -17.07 1.60 5.00
CA GLU A 97 -17.92 2.69 5.48
C GLU A 97 -17.21 3.59 6.50
N ALA A 98 -16.36 3.00 7.37
CA ALA A 98 -15.57 3.77 8.33
C ALA A 98 -14.53 4.69 7.66
N LEU A 99 -13.93 4.26 6.53
CA LEU A 99 -13.06 5.11 5.71
C LEU A 99 -13.86 6.23 5.04
N LEU A 100 -14.96 5.89 4.38
CA LEU A 100 -15.80 6.84 3.63
C LEU A 100 -16.45 7.87 4.57
N TYR A 101 -16.80 7.50 5.80
CA TYR A 101 -17.30 8.44 6.80
C TYR A 101 -16.28 9.54 7.16
N ALA A 102 -14.98 9.25 7.01
CA ALA A 102 -13.91 10.23 7.23
C ALA A 102 -13.48 10.96 5.93
N GLN A 103 -14.20 10.80 4.83
CA GLN A 103 -13.95 11.52 3.59
C GLN A 103 -14.31 12.99 3.73
N ARG A 104 -13.47 13.86 3.18
CA ARG A 104 -13.74 15.29 3.09
C ARG A 104 -14.68 15.62 1.93
N GLU A 105 -15.24 16.84 2.00
CA GLU A 105 -16.13 17.34 0.94
C GLU A 105 -15.46 17.42 -0.44
N ASP A 106 -14.14 17.64 -0.50
CA ASP A 106 -13.39 17.65 -1.76
C ASP A 106 -13.04 16.24 -2.30
N GLY A 107 -13.34 15.20 -1.54
CA GLY A 107 -13.07 13.79 -1.88
C GLY A 107 -11.84 13.18 -1.21
N PHE A 108 -11.01 13.98 -0.55
CA PHE A 108 -9.80 13.50 0.13
C PHE A 108 -10.12 12.50 1.24
N ILE A 109 -9.34 11.42 1.33
CA ILE A 109 -9.31 10.49 2.46
C ILE A 109 -7.85 10.40 2.94
N ALA A 110 -7.64 10.63 4.23
CA ALA A 110 -6.31 10.68 4.82
C ALA A 110 -5.67 9.29 4.98
N HIS A 111 -4.35 9.21 4.89
CA HIS A 111 -3.62 7.97 5.17
C HIS A 111 -3.75 7.51 6.63
N ILE A 112 -3.90 8.45 7.59
CA ILE A 112 -4.19 8.15 8.99
C ILE A 112 -5.40 8.95 9.45
N ILE A 113 -6.38 8.24 10.00
CA ILE A 113 -7.52 8.81 10.71
C ILE A 113 -7.32 8.50 12.19
N TRP A 114 -7.14 9.54 13.00
CA TRP A 114 -6.77 9.41 14.41
C TRP A 114 -7.93 8.88 15.25
N ASN A 115 -7.71 7.81 15.99
CA ASN A 115 -8.60 7.41 17.08
C ASN A 115 -8.31 8.30 18.30
N LYS A 116 -9.22 9.21 18.63
CA LYS A 116 -9.03 10.18 19.72
C LYS A 116 -8.84 9.52 21.08
N ALA A 117 -9.56 8.44 21.36
CA ALA A 117 -9.50 7.73 22.64
C ALA A 117 -8.15 7.03 22.84
N LYS A 118 -7.49 6.64 21.72
CA LYS A 118 -6.19 5.95 21.73
C LYS A 118 -5.01 6.88 21.43
N MET A 119 -5.27 8.18 21.17
CA MET A 119 -4.21 9.17 20.95
C MET A 119 -3.40 9.38 22.21
N HIS A 120 -2.11 9.12 22.13
CA HIS A 120 -1.15 9.53 23.14
C HIS A 120 -0.93 11.04 23.13
N TRP A 121 -0.40 11.63 24.21
CA TRP A 121 -0.13 13.07 24.26
C TRP A 121 0.83 13.53 23.17
N LEU A 122 1.78 12.69 22.75
CA LEU A 122 2.69 12.93 21.62
C LEU A 122 1.96 12.95 20.28
N ASP A 123 1.01 12.04 20.06
CA ASP A 123 0.17 12.05 18.85
C ASP A 123 -0.68 13.31 18.80
N ARG A 124 -1.19 13.74 19.96
CA ARG A 124 -1.93 15.01 20.10
C ARG A 124 -1.04 16.22 19.79
N LEU A 125 0.22 16.19 20.20
CA LEU A 125 1.18 17.25 19.89
C LEU A 125 1.52 17.25 18.39
N ALA A 126 1.82 16.09 17.81
CA ALA A 126 2.09 15.92 16.39
C ALA A 126 0.88 16.34 15.52
N SER A 127 -0.34 15.95 15.93
CA SER A 127 -1.56 16.31 15.21
C SER A 127 -1.85 17.82 15.17
N ARG A 128 -1.30 18.61 16.13
CA ARG A 128 -1.41 20.08 16.12
C ARG A 128 -0.60 20.73 14.98
N VAL A 129 0.35 20.02 14.43
CA VAL A 129 1.15 20.48 13.28
C VAL A 129 0.33 20.38 12.00
N TYR A 130 -0.64 19.46 11.93
CA TYR A 130 -1.48 19.20 10.76
C TYR A 130 -2.71 20.13 10.70
N PRO A 131 -3.28 20.35 9.50
CA PRO A 131 -4.43 21.24 9.33
C PRO A 131 -5.70 20.70 9.98
N TRP A 132 -5.79 19.38 10.17
CA TRP A 132 -6.95 18.70 10.73
C TRP A 132 -6.58 17.94 11.99
N ARG A 133 -7.35 18.14 13.05
CA ARG A 133 -7.10 17.50 14.35
C ARG A 133 -7.40 16.00 14.38
N TYR A 134 -8.01 15.47 13.32
CA TYR A 134 -8.52 14.08 13.28
C TYR A 134 -7.88 13.22 12.21
N ALA A 135 -7.11 13.82 11.32
CA ALA A 135 -6.53 13.12 10.19
C ALA A 135 -5.22 13.79 9.74
N SER A 136 -4.38 13.03 9.07
CA SER A 136 -3.17 13.54 8.45
C SER A 136 -3.48 14.22 7.10
N PRO A 137 -2.58 15.06 6.57
CA PRO A 137 -2.76 15.71 5.28
C PRO A 137 -2.23 14.89 4.10
N TYR A 138 -1.87 13.64 4.31
CA TYR A 138 -1.22 12.78 3.31
C TYR A 138 -2.13 11.68 2.82
N LEU A 139 -1.83 11.15 1.63
CA LEU A 139 -2.47 10.00 1.00
C LEU A 139 -1.73 8.68 1.32
N GLN A 140 -2.28 7.59 0.83
CA GLN A 140 -1.63 6.29 0.67
C GLN A 140 -2.02 5.69 -0.70
N PRO A 141 -1.38 4.59 -1.18
CA PRO A 141 -1.79 3.94 -2.42
C PRO A 141 -3.28 3.60 -2.44
N SER A 142 -3.95 3.91 -3.53
CA SER A 142 -5.40 3.99 -3.64
C SER A 142 -6.10 2.65 -3.84
N LEU A 143 -6.07 1.76 -2.86
CA LEU A 143 -6.61 0.39 -2.93
C LEU A 143 -8.15 0.30 -2.70
N LEU A 144 -8.85 1.41 -2.61
CA LEU A 144 -10.25 1.48 -2.18
C LEU A 144 -11.22 0.78 -3.14
N ALA A 145 -11.06 0.98 -4.45
CA ALA A 145 -11.98 0.38 -5.43
C ALA A 145 -11.83 -1.14 -5.49
N GLU A 146 -10.61 -1.67 -5.43
CA GLU A 146 -10.38 -3.12 -5.37
C GLU A 146 -10.93 -3.74 -4.08
N ALA A 147 -10.90 -3.02 -2.96
CA ALA A 147 -11.50 -3.48 -1.71
C ALA A 147 -13.02 -3.59 -1.80
N VAL A 148 -13.69 -2.60 -2.40
CA VAL A 148 -15.14 -2.65 -2.67
C VAL A 148 -15.46 -3.74 -3.69
N GLU A 149 -14.65 -3.92 -4.73
CA GLU A 149 -14.83 -4.99 -5.73
C GLU A 149 -14.68 -6.39 -5.11
N ALA A 150 -13.73 -6.58 -4.18
CA ALA A 150 -13.56 -7.85 -3.48
C ALA A 150 -14.79 -8.22 -2.64
N ILE A 151 -15.44 -7.24 -2.00
CA ILE A 151 -16.71 -7.44 -1.28
C ILE A 151 -17.82 -7.80 -2.28
N TYR A 152 -17.97 -7.01 -3.35
CA TYR A 152 -18.99 -7.23 -4.37
C TYR A 152 -18.88 -8.61 -5.03
N ALA A 153 -17.67 -9.09 -5.30
CA ALA A 153 -17.41 -10.38 -5.93
C ALA A 153 -17.90 -11.59 -5.11
N LYS A 154 -18.17 -11.42 -3.80
CA LYS A 154 -18.64 -12.52 -2.92
C LYS A 154 -20.16 -12.73 -2.99
N GLU A 155 -20.93 -11.65 -2.97
CA GLU A 155 -22.39 -11.72 -2.89
C GLU A 155 -23.12 -11.07 -4.07
N GLY A 156 -22.43 -10.27 -4.88
CA GLY A 156 -23.06 -9.48 -5.93
C GLY A 156 -23.98 -8.37 -5.39
N ASP A 157 -23.73 -7.89 -4.17
CA ASP A 157 -24.54 -6.87 -3.48
C ASP A 157 -24.45 -5.51 -4.18
N ARG A 158 -25.34 -5.31 -5.16
CA ARG A 158 -25.47 -4.05 -5.90
C ARG A 158 -25.95 -2.90 -5.02
N GLN A 159 -26.71 -3.18 -3.96
CA GLN A 159 -27.21 -2.14 -3.07
C GLN A 159 -26.06 -1.51 -2.30
N PHE A 160 -25.17 -2.33 -1.74
CA PHE A 160 -23.94 -1.84 -1.10
C PHE A 160 -23.08 -1.03 -2.07
N VAL A 161 -22.81 -1.56 -3.29
CA VAL A 161 -22.02 -0.85 -4.31
C VAL A 161 -22.66 0.49 -4.63
N SER A 162 -23.97 0.55 -4.92
CA SER A 162 -24.67 1.80 -5.23
C SER A 162 -24.62 2.81 -4.09
N ALA A 163 -24.63 2.35 -2.85
CA ALA A 163 -24.55 3.23 -1.66
C ALA A 163 -23.16 3.87 -1.50
N VAL A 164 -22.07 3.14 -1.76
CA VAL A 164 -20.69 3.62 -1.54
C VAL A 164 -20.07 4.25 -2.80
N LEU A 165 -20.51 3.89 -3.99
CA LEU A 165 -19.93 4.29 -5.28
C LEU A 165 -19.76 5.81 -5.45
N PRO A 166 -20.73 6.66 -5.09
CA PRO A 166 -20.55 8.11 -5.21
C PRO A 166 -19.36 8.65 -4.42
N ALA A 167 -19.14 8.14 -3.20
CA ALA A 167 -18.01 8.53 -2.37
C ALA A 167 -16.69 7.96 -2.91
N VAL A 168 -16.68 6.71 -3.39
CA VAL A 168 -15.51 6.10 -4.04
C VAL A 168 -15.10 6.90 -5.27
N LYS A 169 -16.03 7.20 -6.19
CA LYS A 169 -15.77 8.05 -7.38
C LYS A 169 -15.18 9.39 -6.99
N LYS A 170 -15.76 10.05 -5.99
CA LYS A 170 -15.30 11.34 -5.49
C LYS A 170 -13.83 11.31 -5.03
N TYR A 171 -13.39 10.20 -4.42
CA TYR A 171 -11.99 10.01 -4.04
C TYR A 171 -11.07 9.92 -5.27
N TYR A 172 -11.41 9.14 -6.31
CA TYR A 172 -10.58 9.03 -7.51
C TYR A 172 -10.58 10.32 -8.35
N HIS A 173 -11.68 11.04 -8.42
CA HIS A 173 -11.71 12.39 -9.00
C HIS A 173 -10.85 13.39 -8.22
N TYR A 174 -10.80 13.26 -6.88
CA TYR A 174 -9.87 14.07 -6.08
C TYR A 174 -8.42 13.76 -6.44
N LEU A 175 -8.04 12.49 -6.53
CA LEU A 175 -6.68 12.07 -6.89
C LEU A 175 -6.26 12.66 -8.24
N ASP A 176 -7.09 12.51 -9.26
CA ASP A 176 -6.80 13.03 -10.60
C ASP A 176 -6.66 14.55 -10.60
N ARG A 177 -7.59 15.26 -9.99
CA ARG A 177 -7.55 16.72 -9.92
C ARG A 177 -6.39 17.28 -9.09
N ALA A 178 -6.10 16.66 -7.94
CA ALA A 178 -5.15 17.20 -6.97
C ALA A 178 -3.72 16.70 -7.16
N ARG A 179 -3.52 15.57 -7.82
CA ARG A 179 -2.21 14.90 -7.92
C ARG A 179 -1.70 14.71 -9.35
N ASN A 180 -2.51 15.01 -10.37
CA ASN A 180 -2.11 15.01 -11.78
C ASN A 180 -1.94 16.45 -12.30
N LEU A 181 -1.13 17.26 -11.60
CA LEU A 181 -0.93 18.67 -11.99
C LEU A 181 -0.18 18.81 -13.31
N SER A 182 0.70 17.88 -13.64
CA SER A 182 1.38 17.84 -14.94
C SER A 182 0.46 17.48 -16.10
N ARG A 183 -0.77 17.00 -15.83
CA ARG A 183 -1.77 16.53 -16.82
C ARG A 183 -1.18 15.52 -17.80
N ASP A 184 -0.36 14.61 -17.31
CA ASP A 184 0.39 13.62 -18.09
C ASP A 184 0.13 12.19 -17.63
N ASP A 185 -1.04 11.99 -16.99
CA ASP A 185 -1.63 10.72 -16.60
C ASP A 185 -0.92 9.98 -15.45
N LEU A 186 0.09 10.59 -14.82
CA LEU A 186 0.76 10.07 -13.63
C LEU A 186 0.50 10.96 -12.41
N LEU A 187 0.17 10.32 -11.29
CA LEU A 187 -0.05 11.00 -10.02
C LEU A 187 1.28 11.27 -9.31
N GLU A 188 1.35 12.41 -8.65
CA GLU A 188 2.51 12.90 -7.90
C GLU A 188 2.30 12.78 -6.40
N ILE A 189 3.30 12.26 -5.67
CA ILE A 189 3.34 12.26 -4.21
C ILE A 189 4.18 13.45 -3.70
N ILE A 190 3.82 13.96 -2.53
CA ILE A 190 4.44 15.15 -1.91
C ILE A 190 5.33 14.83 -0.71
N ILE A 191 5.43 13.56 -0.36
CA ILE A 191 6.28 13.01 0.70
C ILE A 191 6.37 11.49 0.53
N SER A 192 7.46 10.87 0.96
CA SER A 192 7.63 9.41 0.85
C SER A 192 6.56 8.60 1.58
N TYR A 193 5.94 9.13 2.62
CA TYR A 193 4.86 8.46 3.37
C TYR A 193 3.66 8.08 2.49
N GLU A 194 3.39 8.88 1.45
CA GLU A 194 2.26 8.63 0.54
C GLU A 194 2.46 7.39 -0.35
N SER A 195 3.70 6.96 -0.56
CA SER A 195 3.98 5.72 -1.30
C SER A 195 3.73 4.45 -0.48
N GLY A 196 3.57 4.57 0.84
CA GLY A 196 3.58 3.44 1.76
C GLY A 196 4.97 2.83 2.02
N LYS A 197 6.02 3.34 1.35
CA LYS A 197 7.42 2.88 1.44
C LYS A 197 8.32 3.94 2.09
N ASP A 198 8.01 4.37 3.27
CA ASP A 198 8.49 5.58 3.94
C ASP A 198 9.99 5.86 3.82
N ARG A 199 10.82 4.84 3.94
CA ARG A 199 12.29 4.94 3.97
C ARG A 199 12.97 4.23 2.80
N SER A 200 12.24 3.96 1.73
CA SER A 200 12.81 3.37 0.52
C SER A 200 13.99 4.19 0.00
N PRO A 201 15.08 3.55 -0.43
CA PRO A 201 16.25 4.25 -0.97
C PRO A 201 15.94 5.04 -2.25
N GLU A 202 14.82 4.79 -2.90
CA GLU A 202 14.34 5.58 -4.05
C GLU A 202 14.25 7.08 -3.75
N TYR A 203 14.01 7.47 -2.48
CA TYR A 203 13.81 8.88 -2.11
C TYR A 203 15.07 9.56 -1.59
N ASP A 204 16.22 8.86 -1.49
CA ASP A 204 17.43 9.42 -0.91
C ASP A 204 17.91 10.67 -1.64
N GLU A 205 17.98 10.62 -2.98
CA GLU A 205 18.35 11.78 -3.80
C GLU A 205 17.31 12.90 -3.75
N VAL A 206 16.03 12.54 -3.60
CA VAL A 206 14.95 13.53 -3.52
C VAL A 206 15.03 14.33 -2.21
N TYR A 207 15.40 13.69 -1.11
CA TYR A 207 15.64 14.35 0.16
C TYR A 207 17.00 15.06 0.26
N GLY A 208 17.95 14.73 -0.62
CA GLY A 208 19.29 15.33 -0.72
C GLY A 208 20.30 14.79 0.31
N THR A 209 19.88 14.31 1.46
CA THR A 209 20.75 13.65 2.45
C THR A 209 19.96 12.73 3.36
N ILE A 210 20.48 11.50 3.53
CA ILE A 210 19.90 10.49 4.41
C ILE A 210 20.67 10.31 5.72
N ARG A 211 21.90 10.85 5.80
CA ARG A 211 22.76 10.68 6.99
C ARG A 211 22.12 11.24 8.26
N LEU A 212 21.30 12.28 8.12
CA LEU A 212 20.65 12.98 9.23
C LEU A 212 19.13 12.72 9.24
N TRP A 213 18.68 11.57 8.75
CA TRP A 213 17.28 11.19 8.95
C TRP A 213 16.90 11.25 10.43
N PRO A 214 15.84 11.97 10.83
CA PRO A 214 14.66 12.42 10.06
C PRO A 214 14.63 13.92 9.68
N LEU A 215 15.74 14.65 9.83
CA LEU A 215 15.75 16.10 9.60
C LEU A 215 15.22 16.54 8.23
N PRO A 216 15.54 15.87 7.09
CA PRO A 216 15.00 16.25 5.81
C PRO A 216 13.47 16.18 5.76
N VAL A 217 12.88 15.14 6.37
CA VAL A 217 11.42 14.98 6.45
C VAL A 217 10.80 16.08 7.32
N MET A 218 11.38 16.38 8.46
CA MET A 218 10.90 17.46 9.34
C MET A 218 10.93 18.83 8.65
N ARG A 219 12.00 19.11 7.87
CA ARG A 219 12.10 20.33 7.06
C ARG A 219 11.01 20.40 6.00
N LEU A 220 10.77 19.27 5.32
CA LEU A 220 9.71 19.17 4.30
C LEU A 220 8.34 19.40 4.92
N VAL A 221 7.99 18.71 6.00
CA VAL A 221 6.72 18.88 6.73
C VAL A 221 6.52 20.32 7.19
N ASN A 222 7.58 20.96 7.75
CA ASN A 222 7.50 22.36 8.17
C ASN A 222 7.30 23.32 6.98
N ARG A 223 7.93 23.05 5.82
CA ARG A 223 7.70 23.80 4.59
C ARG A 223 6.26 23.66 4.12
N GLN A 224 5.72 22.44 4.08
CA GLN A 224 4.32 22.18 3.70
C GLN A 224 3.33 22.90 4.63
N ARG A 225 3.62 22.91 5.94
CA ARG A 225 2.85 23.69 6.92
C ARG A 225 2.84 25.18 6.60
N ARG A 226 4.00 25.78 6.28
CA ARG A 226 4.12 27.20 5.88
C ARG A 226 3.37 27.51 4.58
N LEU A 227 3.18 26.52 3.70
CA LEU A 227 2.39 26.64 2.48
C LEU A 227 0.88 26.40 2.73
N GLY A 228 0.47 26.26 3.99
CA GLY A 228 -0.93 26.09 4.39
C GLY A 228 -1.51 24.72 4.02
N TRP A 229 -0.66 23.71 3.77
CA TRP A 229 -1.08 22.37 3.31
C TRP A 229 -1.83 22.39 1.97
N ASP A 230 -1.72 23.47 1.22
CA ASP A 230 -2.24 23.54 -0.14
C ASP A 230 -1.40 22.70 -1.08
N VAL A 231 -2.01 21.65 -1.64
CA VAL A 231 -1.30 20.64 -2.47
C VAL A 231 -0.73 21.28 -3.73
N GLY A 232 -1.45 22.20 -4.38
CA GLY A 232 -0.97 22.91 -5.56
C GLY A 232 0.28 23.74 -5.28
N ARG A 233 0.27 24.51 -4.16
CA ARG A 233 1.43 25.29 -3.71
C ARG A 233 2.60 24.39 -3.29
N ILE A 234 2.33 23.25 -2.66
CA ILE A 234 3.34 22.27 -2.25
C ILE A 234 4.04 21.70 -3.50
N LEU A 235 3.29 21.24 -4.49
CA LEU A 235 3.84 20.71 -5.74
C LEU A 235 4.59 21.80 -6.53
N ALA A 236 4.02 23.00 -6.62
CA ALA A 236 4.69 24.14 -7.25
C ALA A 236 6.00 24.54 -6.55
N SER A 237 6.15 24.23 -5.25
CA SER A 237 7.38 24.52 -4.50
C SER A 237 8.57 23.60 -4.87
N ASN A 238 8.34 22.53 -5.62
CA ASN A 238 9.33 21.54 -6.07
C ASN A 238 10.24 20.98 -4.96
N SER A 239 9.79 20.97 -3.71
CA SER A 239 10.62 20.48 -2.59
C SER A 239 10.64 18.96 -2.48
N PHE A 240 9.54 18.31 -2.80
CA PHE A 240 9.41 16.87 -2.99
C PHE A 240 8.27 16.66 -3.99
N ARG A 241 8.58 16.09 -5.12
CA ARG A 241 7.64 15.88 -6.21
C ARG A 241 8.07 14.62 -6.97
N VAL A 242 7.41 13.51 -6.71
CA VAL A 242 7.77 12.20 -7.26
C VAL A 242 6.53 11.55 -7.85
N LYS A 243 6.64 11.04 -9.07
CA LYS A 243 5.68 10.11 -9.64
C LYS A 243 6.13 8.71 -9.22
N ASP A 244 5.55 8.23 -8.14
CA ASP A 244 5.94 6.95 -7.56
C ASP A 244 5.36 5.78 -8.35
N LEU A 245 6.19 4.79 -8.64
CA LEU A 245 5.80 3.65 -9.48
C LEU A 245 4.74 2.77 -8.80
N LEU A 246 4.92 2.42 -7.52
CA LEU A 246 3.94 1.63 -6.78
C LEU A 246 2.60 2.36 -6.72
N PHE A 247 2.61 3.64 -6.35
CA PHE A 247 1.41 4.45 -6.21
C PHE A 247 0.63 4.49 -7.53
N ASN A 248 1.30 4.69 -8.66
CA ASN A 248 0.67 4.77 -9.98
C ASN A 248 0.20 3.40 -10.49
N CYS A 249 0.94 2.31 -10.25
CA CYS A 249 0.47 0.96 -10.58
C CYS A 249 -0.82 0.59 -9.82
N VAL A 250 -0.86 0.88 -8.50
CA VAL A 250 -2.07 0.64 -7.69
C VAL A 250 -3.21 1.54 -8.16
N TYR A 251 -2.94 2.81 -8.49
CA TYR A 251 -3.96 3.72 -9.02
C TYR A 251 -4.57 3.21 -10.32
N ALA A 252 -3.76 2.80 -11.30
CA ALA A 252 -4.24 2.26 -12.57
C ALA A 252 -5.15 1.03 -12.38
N GLN A 253 -4.73 0.08 -11.52
CA GLN A 253 -5.53 -1.13 -11.24
C GLN A 253 -6.85 -0.79 -10.56
N ASN A 254 -6.84 0.19 -9.65
CA ASN A 254 -8.05 0.59 -8.96
C ASN A 254 -9.01 1.41 -9.84
N LEU A 255 -8.52 2.14 -10.85
CA LEU A 255 -9.38 2.72 -11.87
C LEU A 255 -10.11 1.65 -12.69
N MET A 256 -9.43 0.55 -13.03
CA MET A 256 -10.05 -0.60 -13.71
C MET A 256 -11.11 -1.27 -12.81
N ALA A 257 -10.82 -1.44 -11.52
CA ALA A 257 -11.79 -1.95 -10.56
C ALA A 257 -13.01 -1.01 -10.44
N LEU A 258 -12.78 0.30 -10.37
CA LEU A 258 -13.83 1.30 -10.30
C LEU A 258 -14.70 1.31 -11.56
N SER A 259 -14.11 1.17 -12.75
CA SER A 259 -14.86 1.02 -14.01
C SER A 259 -15.80 -0.20 -13.93
N ARG A 260 -15.33 -1.36 -13.47
CA ARG A 260 -16.17 -2.55 -13.31
C ARG A 260 -17.29 -2.36 -12.26
N LEU A 261 -17.02 -1.66 -11.16
CA LEU A 261 -18.03 -1.32 -10.16
C LEU A 261 -19.11 -0.36 -10.75
N CYS A 262 -18.71 0.61 -11.56
CA CYS A 262 -19.63 1.48 -12.29
C CYS A 262 -20.52 0.66 -13.23
N LEU A 263 -19.97 -0.28 -14.01
CA LEU A 263 -20.76 -1.18 -14.86
C LEU A 263 -21.74 -2.01 -14.02
N ALA A 264 -21.31 -2.58 -12.91
CA ALA A 264 -22.15 -3.38 -12.04
C ALA A 264 -23.33 -2.60 -11.44
N ALA A 265 -23.11 -1.31 -11.16
CA ALA A 265 -24.14 -0.39 -10.65
C ALA A 265 -24.97 0.28 -11.73
N GLY A 266 -24.64 0.12 -13.03
CA GLY A 266 -25.28 0.86 -14.12
C GLY A 266 -24.92 2.36 -14.15
N ASP A 267 -23.76 2.73 -13.64
CA ASP A 267 -23.28 4.11 -13.57
C ASP A 267 -22.59 4.53 -14.88
N GLY A 268 -22.91 5.73 -15.38
CA GLY A 268 -22.43 6.24 -16.67
C GLY A 268 -20.95 6.58 -16.78
N GLU A 269 -20.19 6.58 -15.67
CA GLU A 269 -18.76 6.92 -15.67
C GLU A 269 -17.82 5.71 -15.87
N ALA A 270 -18.36 4.52 -16.16
CA ALA A 270 -17.56 3.32 -16.35
C ALA A 270 -16.47 3.50 -17.41
N GLU A 271 -16.83 4.06 -18.58
CA GLU A 271 -15.89 4.30 -19.68
C GLU A 271 -14.85 5.37 -19.34
N PHE A 272 -15.23 6.41 -18.60
CA PHE A 272 -14.30 7.43 -18.11
C PHE A 272 -13.17 6.78 -17.30
N PHE A 273 -13.52 5.97 -16.28
CA PHE A 273 -12.52 5.31 -15.44
C PHE A 273 -11.71 4.26 -16.19
N HIS A 274 -12.33 3.55 -17.14
CA HIS A 274 -11.61 2.61 -18.01
C HIS A 274 -10.54 3.32 -18.85
N SER A 275 -10.92 4.36 -19.57
CA SER A 275 -10.01 5.15 -20.39
C SER A 275 -8.90 5.77 -19.56
N ARG A 276 -9.23 6.28 -18.36
CA ARG A 276 -8.26 6.85 -17.43
C ARG A 276 -7.24 5.83 -16.94
N ALA A 277 -7.67 4.57 -16.69
CA ALA A 277 -6.77 3.47 -16.36
C ALA A 277 -5.78 3.18 -17.50
N GLN A 278 -6.30 3.09 -18.73
CA GLN A 278 -5.48 2.82 -19.92
C GLN A 278 -4.44 3.92 -20.17
N THR A 279 -4.81 5.20 -20.06
CA THR A 279 -3.84 6.30 -20.22
C THR A 279 -2.78 6.30 -19.13
N THR A 280 -3.16 5.97 -17.88
CA THR A 280 -2.21 5.82 -16.78
C THR A 280 -1.25 4.65 -17.00
N GLU A 281 -1.74 3.48 -17.44
CA GLU A 281 -0.87 2.34 -17.79
C GLU A 281 0.08 2.69 -18.94
N ALA A 282 -0.41 3.33 -19.99
CA ALA A 282 0.42 3.77 -21.11
C ALA A 282 1.54 4.74 -20.67
N ALA A 283 1.22 5.67 -19.77
CA ALA A 283 2.20 6.59 -19.20
C ALA A 283 3.26 5.86 -18.35
N ILE A 284 2.87 4.87 -17.53
CA ILE A 284 3.79 4.02 -16.78
C ILE A 284 4.73 3.27 -17.75
N LEU A 285 4.14 2.58 -18.74
CA LEU A 285 4.91 1.73 -19.66
C LEU A 285 5.86 2.52 -20.57
N SER A 286 5.52 3.76 -20.93
CA SER A 286 6.36 4.58 -21.82
C SER A 286 7.43 5.39 -21.08
N ARG A 287 7.12 5.92 -19.89
CA ARG A 287 7.98 6.91 -19.20
C ARG A 287 8.78 6.31 -18.04
N MET A 288 8.21 5.32 -17.35
CA MET A 288 8.86 4.70 -16.20
C MET A 288 9.72 3.49 -16.59
N TYR A 289 9.53 2.94 -17.79
CA TYR A 289 10.34 1.82 -18.30
C TYR A 289 11.72 2.29 -18.71
N HIS A 290 12.76 1.57 -18.30
CA HIS A 290 14.14 1.77 -18.72
C HIS A 290 14.58 0.62 -19.60
N ALA A 291 14.64 0.86 -20.92
CA ALA A 291 14.81 -0.20 -21.92
C ALA A 291 16.13 -0.99 -21.77
N GLU A 292 17.22 -0.33 -21.37
CA GLU A 292 18.53 -0.97 -21.22
C GLU A 292 18.53 -2.01 -20.07
N SER A 293 18.01 -1.66 -18.89
CA SER A 293 17.91 -2.60 -17.77
C SER A 293 16.69 -3.51 -17.88
N GLY A 294 15.61 -3.06 -18.51
CA GLY A 294 14.32 -3.75 -18.52
C GLY A 294 13.53 -3.61 -17.21
N LEU A 295 13.90 -2.67 -16.35
CA LEU A 295 13.20 -2.33 -15.11
C LEU A 295 12.34 -1.08 -15.27
N PHE A 296 11.46 -0.88 -14.32
CA PHE A 296 10.66 0.33 -14.18
C PHE A 296 11.13 1.12 -12.97
N PHE A 297 11.09 2.46 -13.06
CA PHE A 297 11.54 3.36 -12.02
C PHE A 297 10.56 4.51 -11.80
N SER A 298 10.47 4.95 -10.55
CA SER A 298 9.79 6.20 -10.18
C SER A 298 10.46 7.40 -10.85
N LEU A 299 9.72 8.51 -11.03
CA LEU A 299 10.24 9.72 -11.67
C LEU A 299 10.38 10.86 -10.66
N ASP A 300 11.54 11.48 -10.62
CA ASP A 300 11.75 12.78 -9.98
C ASP A 300 11.26 13.89 -10.92
N ALA A 301 10.18 14.56 -10.52
CA ALA A 301 9.51 15.59 -11.31
C ALA A 301 9.80 17.03 -10.81
N ARG A 302 10.84 17.24 -9.99
CA ARG A 302 11.11 18.54 -9.33
C ARG A 302 11.64 19.61 -10.25
N SER A 303 12.36 19.26 -11.30
CA SER A 303 13.15 20.23 -12.11
C SER A 303 12.49 20.64 -13.42
N GLY A 304 11.23 20.26 -13.66
CA GLY A 304 10.55 20.48 -14.95
C GLY A 304 11.00 19.50 -16.06
N GLN A 305 12.18 18.90 -15.95
CA GLN A 305 12.60 17.73 -16.73
C GLN A 305 12.55 16.51 -15.83
N GLU A 306 11.66 15.57 -16.15
CA GLU A 306 11.54 14.35 -15.38
C GLU A 306 12.76 13.46 -15.55
N ARG A 307 13.20 12.90 -14.42
CA ARG A 307 14.33 11.98 -14.38
C ARG A 307 13.93 10.69 -13.68
N GLN A 308 14.25 9.54 -14.28
CA GLN A 308 14.08 8.25 -13.63
C GLN A 308 14.98 8.14 -12.39
N ILE A 309 14.40 7.74 -11.27
CA ILE A 309 15.12 7.42 -10.03
C ILE A 309 15.61 5.97 -10.14
N ARG A 310 16.80 5.78 -10.70
CA ARG A 310 17.35 4.45 -11.03
C ARG A 310 17.83 3.67 -9.80
N VAL A 311 16.95 3.47 -8.84
CA VAL A 311 17.17 2.67 -7.65
C VAL A 311 16.28 1.44 -7.72
N SER A 312 16.88 0.26 -7.82
CA SER A 312 16.14 -1.00 -7.91
C SER A 312 15.53 -1.35 -6.54
N THR A 313 14.22 -1.49 -6.51
CA THR A 313 13.44 -1.92 -5.35
C THR A 313 12.31 -2.85 -5.83
N VAL A 314 11.61 -3.47 -4.90
CA VAL A 314 10.44 -4.31 -5.20
C VAL A 314 9.38 -3.60 -6.03
N SER A 315 9.34 -2.26 -6.02
CA SER A 315 8.43 -1.46 -6.85
C SER A 315 8.63 -1.73 -8.34
N ALA A 316 9.88 -2.00 -8.77
CA ALA A 316 10.18 -2.29 -10.17
C ALA A 316 9.47 -3.52 -10.73
N LEU A 317 8.97 -4.41 -9.86
CA LEU A 317 8.21 -5.62 -10.23
C LEU A 317 6.70 -5.40 -10.28
N LEU A 318 6.19 -4.28 -9.75
CA LEU A 318 4.73 -4.04 -9.66
C LEU A 318 4.04 -3.83 -11.00
N PRO A 319 4.69 -3.39 -12.10
CA PRO A 319 4.08 -3.40 -13.42
C PRO A 319 3.59 -4.78 -13.90
N LEU A 320 3.97 -5.88 -13.25
CA LEU A 320 3.34 -7.19 -13.43
C LEU A 320 1.81 -7.17 -13.19
N MET A 321 1.29 -6.20 -12.45
CA MET A 321 -0.16 -6.04 -12.24
C MET A 321 -0.89 -5.42 -13.43
N LEU A 322 -0.19 -4.71 -14.34
CA LEU A 322 -0.80 -3.92 -15.42
C LEU A 322 -1.40 -4.81 -16.52
N ASP A 323 -2.51 -4.37 -17.07
CA ASP A 323 -3.19 -5.09 -18.15
C ASP A 323 -2.49 -4.90 -19.51
N SER A 324 -1.80 -3.77 -19.70
CA SER A 324 -1.18 -3.41 -20.99
C SER A 324 0.32 -3.77 -21.08
N ILE A 325 0.93 -4.33 -20.04
CA ILE A 325 2.34 -4.74 -20.09
C ILE A 325 2.56 -5.83 -21.15
N SER A 326 3.63 -5.71 -21.94
CA SER A 326 3.95 -6.68 -22.98
C SER A 326 4.59 -7.96 -22.44
N GLN A 327 4.39 -9.08 -23.12
CA GLN A 327 5.01 -10.35 -22.73
C GLN A 327 6.53 -10.27 -22.61
N PRO A 328 7.30 -9.64 -23.53
CA PRO A 328 8.76 -9.49 -23.35
C PRO A 328 9.14 -8.72 -22.08
N GLN A 329 8.36 -7.69 -21.69
CA GLN A 329 8.58 -6.96 -20.44
C GLN A 329 8.31 -7.85 -19.22
N VAL A 330 7.22 -8.63 -19.24
CA VAL A 330 6.89 -9.61 -18.17
C VAL A 330 8.02 -10.63 -18.05
N ASP A 331 8.45 -11.25 -19.14
CA ASP A 331 9.53 -12.24 -19.14
C ASP A 331 10.83 -11.63 -18.60
N ARG A 332 11.13 -10.38 -18.96
CA ARG A 332 12.32 -9.68 -18.45
C ARG A 332 12.23 -9.43 -16.96
N LEU A 333 11.08 -9.00 -16.44
CA LEU A 333 10.89 -8.82 -14.99
C LEU A 333 10.94 -10.13 -14.23
N VAL A 334 10.30 -11.18 -14.76
CA VAL A 334 10.21 -12.48 -14.06
C VAL A 334 11.56 -13.20 -14.09
N ARG A 335 12.14 -13.43 -15.28
CA ARG A 335 13.35 -14.23 -15.43
C ARG A 335 14.63 -13.45 -15.11
N GLY A 336 14.65 -12.16 -15.47
CA GLY A 336 15.83 -11.32 -15.25
C GLY A 336 16.01 -10.88 -13.80
N TYR A 337 14.90 -10.72 -13.08
CA TYR A 337 14.92 -10.11 -11.76
C TYR A 337 14.19 -10.89 -10.68
N LEU A 338 12.90 -11.20 -10.86
CA LEU A 338 12.08 -11.81 -9.79
C LEU A 338 12.65 -13.17 -9.36
N THR A 339 12.95 -14.06 -10.31
CA THR A 339 13.46 -15.42 -10.03
C THR A 339 15.00 -15.50 -10.02
N ASN A 340 15.68 -14.38 -10.18
CA ASN A 340 17.14 -14.34 -10.16
C ASN A 340 17.66 -14.36 -8.71
N PRO A 341 18.48 -15.36 -8.32
CA PRO A 341 19.01 -15.49 -6.96
C PRO A 341 20.01 -14.38 -6.57
N SER A 342 20.48 -13.58 -7.51
CA SER A 342 21.30 -12.40 -7.22
C SER A 342 20.45 -11.14 -7.04
N GLU A 343 19.17 -11.17 -7.40
CA GLU A 343 18.26 -10.04 -7.40
C GLU A 343 17.13 -10.22 -6.35
N PHE A 344 15.96 -10.67 -6.75
CA PHE A 344 14.79 -10.70 -5.84
C PHE A 344 14.38 -12.11 -5.35
N TRP A 345 15.20 -13.16 -5.65
CA TRP A 345 14.88 -14.52 -5.23
C TRP A 345 15.68 -14.93 -3.99
N ALA A 346 15.24 -14.47 -2.82
CA ALA A 346 15.78 -14.84 -1.53
C ALA A 346 15.20 -16.18 -1.02
N ASP A 347 15.67 -16.69 0.12
CA ASP A 347 15.12 -17.89 0.78
C ASP A 347 13.62 -17.72 1.08
N TYR A 348 13.22 -16.50 1.46
CA TYR A 348 11.84 -16.06 1.60
C TYR A 348 11.60 -14.85 0.67
N PRO A 349 11.30 -15.06 -0.63
CA PRO A 349 11.07 -13.97 -1.58
C PRO A 349 9.78 -13.21 -1.22
N VAL A 350 9.60 -11.95 -1.59
CA VAL A 350 10.41 -11.08 -2.44
C VAL A 350 10.96 -9.97 -1.55
N PRO A 351 12.29 -9.74 -1.50
CA PRO A 351 12.85 -8.68 -0.66
C PRO A 351 12.52 -7.28 -1.19
N ALA A 352 12.48 -6.28 -0.28
CA ALA A 352 12.24 -4.88 -0.63
C ALA A 352 13.31 -4.28 -1.54
N GLU A 353 14.56 -4.72 -1.41
CA GLU A 353 15.67 -4.40 -2.29
C GLU A 353 16.33 -5.69 -2.81
N PRO A 354 16.96 -5.68 -3.99
CA PRO A 354 17.62 -6.86 -4.52
C PRO A 354 18.78 -7.32 -3.61
N LEU A 355 19.11 -8.60 -3.68
CA LEU A 355 20.20 -9.20 -2.91
C LEU A 355 21.58 -8.59 -3.26
N SER A 356 21.70 -8.04 -4.46
CA SER A 356 22.85 -7.24 -4.93
C SER A 356 22.96 -5.86 -4.30
N SER A 357 21.90 -5.37 -3.60
CA SER A 357 21.87 -4.02 -3.03
C SER A 357 22.98 -3.76 -2.01
N PRO A 358 23.59 -2.55 -1.98
CA PRO A 358 24.54 -2.17 -0.95
C PRO A 358 23.94 -2.15 0.47
N HIS A 359 22.61 -2.14 0.60
CA HIS A 359 21.90 -2.18 1.88
C HIS A 359 21.57 -3.60 2.34
N ARG A 360 22.07 -4.65 1.70
CA ARG A 360 21.74 -6.07 1.93
C ARG A 360 21.81 -6.54 3.40
N LYS A 361 22.59 -5.87 4.25
CA LYS A 361 22.72 -6.20 5.69
C LYS A 361 21.80 -5.37 6.58
N LYS A 362 21.00 -4.45 6.01
CA LYS A 362 20.11 -3.58 6.78
C LYS A 362 18.70 -4.15 6.81
N LEU A 363 18.09 -4.16 7.99
CA LEU A 363 16.68 -4.51 8.20
C LEU A 363 15.94 -3.29 8.73
N GLN A 364 16.07 -2.16 8.02
CA GLN A 364 15.33 -0.93 8.32
C GLN A 364 14.06 -0.89 7.48
N ILE A 365 13.00 -0.22 7.96
CA ILE A 365 11.73 -0.12 7.22
C ILE A 365 11.99 0.28 5.76
N TRP A 366 11.55 -0.57 4.82
CA TRP A 366 11.67 -0.38 3.38
C TRP A 366 13.12 -0.18 2.88
N ARG A 367 14.13 -0.59 3.65
CA ARG A 367 15.54 -0.51 3.27
C ARG A 367 16.27 -1.79 3.62
N GLY A 368 16.80 -2.47 2.61
CA GLY A 368 17.48 -3.76 2.71
C GLY A 368 16.54 -4.93 2.43
N GLN A 369 16.79 -6.05 3.08
CA GLN A 369 16.22 -7.34 2.70
C GLN A 369 15.06 -7.75 3.60
N GLN A 370 13.98 -6.98 3.52
CA GLN A 370 12.71 -7.34 4.15
C GLN A 370 11.75 -7.93 3.13
N THR A 371 11.09 -9.01 3.51
CA THR A 371 9.92 -9.52 2.81
C THR A 371 8.65 -8.95 3.45
N TRP A 372 7.83 -8.32 2.63
CA TRP A 372 6.56 -7.73 3.02
C TRP A 372 5.42 -8.52 2.39
N VAL A 373 4.48 -9.00 3.20
CA VAL A 373 3.32 -9.76 2.69
C VAL A 373 2.53 -8.92 1.67
N TYR A 374 2.45 -7.62 1.90
CA TYR A 374 1.72 -6.70 1.03
C TYR A 374 2.29 -6.63 -0.39
N THR A 375 3.62 -6.52 -0.55
CA THR A 375 4.25 -6.52 -1.88
C THR A 375 4.20 -7.90 -2.53
N ASN A 376 4.35 -8.96 -1.75
CA ASN A 376 4.17 -10.33 -2.25
C ASN A 376 2.76 -10.55 -2.79
N TRP A 377 1.75 -10.05 -2.09
CA TRP A 377 0.37 -10.12 -2.53
C TRP A 377 0.16 -9.44 -3.90
N PHE A 378 0.70 -8.24 -4.12
CA PHE A 378 0.67 -7.59 -5.41
C PHE A 378 1.37 -8.41 -6.50
N ILE A 379 2.57 -8.92 -6.24
CA ILE A 379 3.36 -9.70 -7.20
C ILE A 379 2.64 -11.00 -7.58
N VAL A 380 2.10 -11.73 -6.59
CA VAL A 380 1.36 -12.97 -6.82
C VAL A 380 0.13 -12.72 -7.69
N ARG A 381 -0.64 -11.66 -7.41
CA ARG A 381 -1.79 -11.27 -8.24
C ARG A 381 -1.37 -10.88 -9.66
N GLY A 382 -0.27 -10.14 -9.77
CA GLY A 382 0.32 -9.79 -11.06
C GLY A 382 0.71 -11.03 -11.87
N LEU A 383 1.45 -11.96 -11.29
CA LEU A 383 1.85 -13.21 -11.94
C LEU A 383 0.65 -14.03 -12.42
N ARG A 384 -0.38 -14.19 -11.58
CA ARG A 384 -1.61 -14.88 -11.94
C ARG A 384 -2.38 -14.17 -13.06
N LYS A 385 -2.38 -12.84 -13.08
CA LYS A 385 -2.94 -12.05 -14.19
C LYS A 385 -2.18 -12.32 -15.47
N GLN A 386 -0.85 -12.27 -15.46
CA GLN A 386 -0.04 -12.51 -16.64
C GLN A 386 -0.11 -13.97 -17.11
N ALA A 387 -0.26 -14.93 -16.18
CA ALA A 387 -0.50 -16.33 -16.55
C ALA A 387 -1.78 -16.52 -17.39
N ARG A 388 -2.84 -15.77 -17.07
CA ARG A 388 -4.08 -15.78 -17.86
C ARG A 388 -3.94 -15.07 -19.21
N ARG A 389 -3.14 -13.99 -19.25
CA ARG A 389 -2.90 -13.21 -20.48
C ARG A 389 -1.96 -13.91 -21.45
N PHE A 390 -1.00 -14.66 -20.94
CA PHE A 390 0.05 -15.36 -21.70
C PHE A 390 0.04 -16.85 -21.38
N PRO A 391 -0.94 -17.63 -21.89
CA PRO A 391 -1.13 -19.03 -21.49
C PRO A 391 0.07 -19.96 -21.76
N GLN A 392 0.93 -19.64 -22.75
CA GLN A 392 2.11 -20.42 -23.05
C GLN A 392 3.16 -20.40 -21.90
N GLN A 393 3.24 -19.30 -21.16
CA GLN A 393 4.09 -19.13 -19.96
C GLN A 393 3.27 -19.27 -18.66
N GLY A 394 1.99 -19.51 -18.76
CA GLY A 394 1.05 -19.48 -17.64
C GLY A 394 1.39 -20.47 -16.54
N GLN A 395 1.86 -21.66 -16.90
CA GLN A 395 2.27 -22.66 -15.91
C GLN A 395 3.49 -22.20 -15.10
N ASP A 396 4.49 -21.58 -15.73
CA ASP A 396 5.68 -21.04 -15.06
C ASP A 396 5.30 -19.91 -14.11
N TYR A 397 4.50 -18.92 -14.57
CA TYR A 397 4.07 -17.80 -13.74
C TYR A 397 3.23 -18.24 -12.54
N ASN A 398 2.32 -19.21 -12.74
CA ASN A 398 1.52 -19.78 -11.65
C ASN A 398 2.38 -20.57 -10.67
N SER A 399 3.39 -21.30 -11.11
CA SER A 399 4.33 -22.02 -10.25
C SER A 399 5.14 -21.06 -9.38
N ILE A 400 5.63 -19.95 -9.95
CA ILE A 400 6.33 -18.89 -9.22
C ILE A 400 5.39 -18.25 -8.18
N ALA A 401 4.16 -17.91 -8.58
CA ALA A 401 3.16 -17.36 -7.68
C ALA A 401 2.82 -18.30 -6.51
N ALA A 402 2.69 -19.60 -6.80
CA ALA A 402 2.48 -20.62 -5.78
C ALA A 402 3.65 -20.72 -4.80
N THR A 403 4.89 -20.68 -5.31
CA THR A 403 6.11 -20.70 -4.47
C THR A 403 6.18 -19.48 -3.54
N ILE A 404 5.92 -18.27 -4.06
CA ILE A 404 5.88 -17.07 -3.24
C ILE A 404 4.77 -17.15 -2.18
N THR A 405 3.59 -17.66 -2.57
CA THR A 405 2.46 -17.86 -1.63
C THR A 405 2.84 -18.83 -0.53
N ASP A 406 3.43 -20.01 -0.87
CA ASP A 406 3.84 -21.00 0.10
C ASP A 406 4.91 -20.47 1.07
N LYS A 407 5.93 -19.79 0.56
CA LYS A 407 6.97 -19.15 1.38
C LYS A 407 6.41 -18.07 2.30
N THR A 408 5.41 -17.30 1.84
CA THR A 408 4.72 -16.29 2.65
C THR A 408 3.88 -16.96 3.76
N CYS A 409 3.21 -18.07 3.46
CA CYS A 409 2.52 -18.88 4.48
C CYS A 409 3.49 -19.38 5.54
N GLN A 410 4.65 -19.93 5.13
CA GLN A 410 5.69 -20.39 6.07
C GLN A 410 6.14 -19.28 7.03
N LEU A 411 6.33 -18.05 6.54
CA LEU A 411 6.69 -16.89 7.38
C LEU A 411 5.64 -16.65 8.47
N VAL A 412 4.35 -16.64 8.10
CA VAL A 412 3.26 -16.41 9.02
C VAL A 412 3.09 -17.59 10.00
N GLU A 413 3.24 -18.82 9.55
CA GLU A 413 3.16 -20.02 10.40
C GLU A 413 4.27 -20.05 11.44
N GLN A 414 5.48 -19.65 11.10
CA GLN A 414 6.67 -19.70 11.97
C GLN A 414 6.71 -18.53 12.96
N GLU A 415 6.40 -17.32 12.52
CA GLU A 415 6.65 -16.09 13.26
C GLU A 415 5.37 -15.30 13.61
N GLY A 416 4.19 -15.78 13.16
CA GLY A 416 2.92 -15.07 13.27
C GLY A 416 2.83 -13.86 12.34
N PHE A 417 1.74 -13.10 12.42
CA PHE A 417 1.50 -11.91 11.62
C PHE A 417 2.42 -10.77 12.05
N ARG A 418 3.41 -10.46 11.23
CA ARG A 418 4.41 -9.42 11.50
C ARG A 418 4.31 -8.27 10.51
N GLU A 419 4.89 -7.12 10.85
CA GLU A 419 4.94 -5.99 9.94
C GLU A 419 5.73 -6.33 8.69
N TYR A 420 6.88 -7.00 8.85
CA TYR A 420 7.69 -7.60 7.79
C TYR A 420 8.59 -8.71 8.36
N TYR A 421 9.31 -9.41 7.47
CA TYR A 421 10.19 -10.51 7.82
C TYR A 421 11.58 -10.32 7.20
N ASP A 422 12.61 -10.90 7.78
CA ASP A 422 13.93 -11.02 7.15
C ASP A 422 13.85 -12.04 6.00
N SER A 423 14.15 -11.62 4.77
CA SER A 423 14.04 -12.47 3.58
C SER A 423 14.98 -13.67 3.53
N ARG A 424 16.01 -13.69 4.39
CA ARG A 424 17.01 -14.77 4.46
C ARG A 424 16.68 -15.78 5.55
N THR A 425 16.28 -15.30 6.72
CA THR A 425 16.08 -16.14 7.91
C THR A 425 14.62 -16.46 8.19
N GLY A 426 13.69 -15.71 7.60
CA GLY A 426 12.26 -15.79 7.90
C GLY A 426 11.87 -15.11 9.21
N GLN A 427 12.83 -14.57 9.98
CA GLN A 427 12.55 -13.95 11.28
C GLN A 427 11.56 -12.79 11.15
N GLY A 428 10.51 -12.83 11.95
CA GLY A 428 9.52 -11.77 12.01
C GLY A 428 10.01 -10.51 12.71
N CYS A 429 9.77 -9.34 12.09
CA CYS A 429 10.30 -8.06 12.52
C CYS A 429 9.18 -7.07 12.91
N ARG A 430 9.48 -6.16 13.85
CA ARG A 430 8.67 -5.03 14.32
C ARG A 430 7.31 -5.42 14.91
N ALA A 431 6.20 -4.79 14.45
CA ALA A 431 4.89 -4.97 15.04
C ALA A 431 4.41 -6.43 14.92
N ARG A 432 3.74 -6.91 15.97
CA ARG A 432 3.07 -8.21 16.01
C ARG A 432 1.58 -8.04 15.74
N ASN A 433 0.93 -9.12 15.34
CA ASN A 433 -0.49 -9.12 14.96
C ASN A 433 -0.77 -8.03 13.92
N PHE A 434 0.06 -7.95 12.89
CA PHE A 434 -0.02 -6.90 11.90
C PHE A 434 -1.04 -7.25 10.80
N GLY A 435 -2.06 -6.39 10.65
CA GLY A 435 -3.27 -6.69 9.90
C GLY A 435 -3.06 -7.00 8.42
N TRP A 436 -2.23 -6.24 7.72
CA TRP A 436 -2.01 -6.50 6.29
C TRP A 436 -1.34 -7.86 6.00
N SER A 437 -0.64 -8.45 6.99
CA SER A 437 -0.07 -9.79 6.80
C SER A 437 -1.13 -10.87 6.66
N ALA A 438 -2.39 -10.56 7.00
CA ALA A 438 -3.54 -11.40 6.70
C ALA A 438 -3.86 -11.52 5.20
N LEU A 439 -3.31 -10.66 4.32
CA LEU A 439 -3.42 -10.80 2.87
C LEU A 439 -2.89 -12.14 2.34
N VAL A 440 -2.08 -12.85 3.13
CA VAL A 440 -1.68 -14.23 2.82
C VAL A 440 -2.90 -15.15 2.65
N LEU A 441 -4.01 -14.90 3.34
CA LEU A 441 -5.26 -15.66 3.17
C LEU A 441 -5.86 -15.44 1.77
N ASP A 442 -5.89 -14.19 1.29
CA ASP A 442 -6.33 -13.87 -0.07
C ASP A 442 -5.41 -14.50 -1.13
N MET A 443 -4.09 -14.55 -0.89
CA MET A 443 -3.15 -15.26 -1.76
C MET A 443 -3.44 -16.75 -1.87
N VAL A 444 -3.95 -17.38 -0.80
CA VAL A 444 -4.31 -18.81 -0.77
C VAL A 444 -5.65 -19.07 -1.45
N TYR A 445 -6.65 -18.20 -1.26
CA TYR A 445 -8.01 -18.40 -1.77
C TYR A 445 -8.21 -17.98 -3.22
N ASN A 446 -7.53 -16.97 -3.69
CA ASN A 446 -7.61 -16.48 -5.08
C ASN A 446 -6.50 -17.11 -5.93
N LYS A 447 -6.55 -18.45 -6.13
CA LYS A 447 -5.60 -19.21 -6.96
C LYS A 447 -5.79 -18.98 -8.45
#